data_a24a7f79e52199aad5ed75a99c886fa6
#
_entry.id   a24a7f79e52199aad5ed75a99c886fa6
#
_cell.length_a   1.000
_cell.length_b   1.000
_cell.length_c   1.000
_cell.angle_alpha   90.00
_cell.angle_beta   90.00
_cell.angle_gamma   90.00
#
_symmetry.space_group_name_H-M   'P 1'
#
loop_
_entity.id
_entity.type
_entity.pdbx_description
1 polymer ?
#
loop_
_entity_poly.entity_id
_entity_poly.type
_entity_poly.pdbx_seq_one_letter_code
_entity_poly.pdbx_strand_id
1 'polypeptide(L)'
;MKAVRIERYGNEDVVEIAEVEQPQPAENQLLVKVQAAAVNPVDWKIRDGLGEMFGMKLPLILGLEVAGTVEAVGKRVKGFAVGDEVYGYLGAYSGGYAEYAVAPASEFVRKPKQIDFATAASVPVGALTAWQGIFDHGQLARDQRILQD
;
A
#
# COMPACT_ATOMS: atom_id res chain seq x y z
N MET A 1 5.12 7.84 15.75
CA MET A 1 3.86 7.28 15.25
C MET A 1 3.77 5.80 15.55
N LYS A 2 2.55 5.27 15.68
CA LYS A 2 2.36 3.82 15.83
C LYS A 2 2.41 3.12 14.48
N ALA A 3 3.05 1.93 14.46
CA ALA A 3 3.12 1.07 13.30
C ALA A 3 3.12 -0.40 13.71
N VAL A 4 2.60 -1.27 12.84
CA VAL A 4 2.71 -2.72 12.95
C VAL A 4 3.94 -3.16 12.18
N ARG A 5 4.95 -3.66 12.89
CA ARG A 5 6.23 -4.03 12.30
C ARG A 5 6.71 -5.42 12.72
N ILE A 6 7.70 -5.91 12.03
CA ILE A 6 8.45 -7.10 12.37
C ILE A 6 9.95 -6.79 12.45
N GLU A 7 10.63 -7.35 13.46
CA GLU A 7 12.09 -7.26 13.64
C GLU A 7 12.83 -8.44 13.01
N ARG A 8 12.11 -9.53 12.76
CA ARG A 8 12.58 -10.76 12.12
C ARG A 8 11.44 -11.42 11.34
N TYR A 9 11.77 -12.23 10.36
CA TYR A 9 10.79 -13.07 9.66
C TYR A 9 10.32 -14.22 10.57
N GLY A 10 9.09 -14.69 10.40
CA GLY A 10 8.51 -15.79 11.17
C GLY A 10 6.98 -15.79 11.17
N ASN A 11 6.40 -16.58 12.07
CA ASN A 11 4.96 -16.68 12.28
C ASN A 11 4.37 -15.39 12.90
N GLU A 12 3.12 -15.44 13.35
CA GLU A 12 2.41 -14.27 13.91
C GLU A 12 3.06 -13.68 15.18
N ASP A 13 3.86 -14.45 15.91
CA ASP A 13 4.52 -14.00 17.15
C ASP A 13 5.57 -12.89 16.91
N VAL A 14 5.99 -12.70 15.66
CA VAL A 14 6.98 -11.66 15.31
C VAL A 14 6.34 -10.30 15.08
N VAL A 15 5.01 -10.23 15.07
CA VAL A 15 4.26 -8.98 14.79
C VAL A 15 4.15 -8.17 16.08
N GLU A 16 4.57 -6.93 16.03
CA GLU A 16 4.47 -6.00 17.16
C GLU A 16 3.89 -4.64 16.75
N ILE A 17 3.22 -4.00 17.70
CA ILE A 17 2.87 -2.57 17.58
C ILE A 17 4.00 -1.77 18.23
N ALA A 18 4.67 -0.96 17.44
CA ALA A 18 5.81 -0.18 17.90
C ALA A 18 5.61 1.32 17.67
N GLU A 19 6.23 2.13 18.52
CA GLU A 19 6.42 3.55 18.23
C GLU A 19 7.66 3.71 17.34
N VAL A 20 7.46 4.33 16.18
CA VAL A 20 8.51 4.60 15.20
C VAL A 20 8.53 6.07 14.83
N GLU A 21 9.63 6.55 14.28
CA GLU A 21 9.72 7.90 13.74
C GLU A 21 8.75 8.07 12.55
N GLN A 22 8.06 9.22 12.50
CA GLN A 22 7.23 9.55 11.36
C GLN A 22 8.11 9.85 10.15
N PRO A 23 7.89 9.17 8.99
CA PRO A 23 8.69 9.41 7.81
C PRO A 23 8.47 10.79 7.23
N GLN A 24 9.50 11.31 6.55
CA GLN A 24 9.40 12.56 5.80
C GLN A 24 9.36 12.24 4.30
N PRO A 25 8.50 12.88 3.51
CA PRO A 25 8.42 12.62 2.09
C PRO A 25 9.65 13.17 1.36
N ALA A 26 10.24 12.36 0.50
CA ALA A 26 11.24 12.81 -0.45
C ALA A 26 10.61 13.74 -1.52
N GLU A 27 11.43 14.32 -2.41
CA GLU A 27 10.97 15.33 -3.36
C GLU A 27 9.81 14.90 -4.26
N ASN A 28 9.70 13.62 -4.58
CA ASN A 28 8.66 13.05 -5.46
C ASN A 28 7.61 12.22 -4.72
N GLN A 29 7.56 12.31 -3.39
CA GLN A 29 6.69 11.47 -2.56
C GLN A 29 5.57 12.28 -1.90
N LEU A 30 4.52 11.57 -1.52
CA LEU A 30 3.48 12.02 -0.60
C LEU A 30 3.68 11.38 0.77
N LEU A 31 3.44 12.15 1.82
CA LEU A 31 3.15 11.62 3.14
C LEU A 31 1.64 11.59 3.32
N VAL A 32 1.10 10.43 3.59
CA VAL A 32 -0.35 10.20 3.75
C VAL A 32 -0.64 9.82 5.18
N LYS A 33 -1.54 10.56 5.84
CA LYS A 33 -2.15 10.14 7.10
C LYS A 33 -3.15 9.04 6.81
N VAL A 34 -2.84 7.83 7.24
CA VAL A 34 -3.62 6.63 6.93
C VAL A 34 -4.94 6.63 7.69
N GLN A 35 -6.03 6.42 6.98
CA GLN A 35 -7.38 6.25 7.52
C GLN A 35 -7.83 4.79 7.45
N ALA A 36 -7.34 4.06 6.45
CA ALA A 36 -7.58 2.63 6.29
C ALA A 36 -6.42 1.99 5.53
N ALA A 37 -6.11 0.75 5.86
CA ALA A 37 -5.20 -0.13 5.15
C ALA A 37 -5.86 -1.49 4.97
N ALA A 38 -5.68 -2.15 3.83
CA ALA A 38 -6.22 -3.48 3.63
C ALA A 38 -5.19 -4.57 3.92
N VAL A 39 -5.68 -5.74 4.28
CA VAL A 39 -4.86 -6.92 4.56
C VAL A 39 -4.95 -7.91 3.40
N ASN A 40 -3.82 -8.30 2.89
CA ASN A 40 -3.71 -9.21 1.75
C ASN A 40 -2.95 -10.50 2.11
N PRO A 41 -3.22 -11.62 1.40
CA PRO A 41 -2.47 -12.85 1.63
C PRO A 41 -0.95 -12.72 1.46
N VAL A 42 -0.49 -11.76 0.68
CA VAL A 42 0.95 -11.51 0.51
C VAL A 42 1.60 -10.94 1.77
N ASP A 43 0.86 -10.23 2.63
CA ASP A 43 1.42 -9.62 3.85
C ASP A 43 1.97 -10.69 4.82
N TRP A 44 1.17 -11.73 5.08
CA TRP A 44 1.66 -12.81 5.94
C TRP A 44 2.75 -13.65 5.28
N LYS A 45 2.73 -13.80 3.94
CA LYS A 45 3.81 -14.48 3.22
C LYS A 45 5.13 -13.70 3.31
N ILE A 46 5.06 -12.36 3.20
CA ILE A 46 6.23 -11.48 3.42
C ILE A 46 6.76 -11.68 4.83
N ARG A 47 5.88 -11.63 5.83
CA ARG A 47 6.23 -11.86 7.22
C ARG A 47 6.90 -13.24 7.44
N ASP A 48 6.39 -14.29 6.83
CA ASP A 48 6.85 -15.68 6.98
C ASP A 48 8.18 -15.98 6.26
N GLY A 49 8.73 -14.99 5.50
CA GLY A 49 10.04 -15.12 4.86
C GLY A 49 10.09 -14.78 3.38
N LEU A 50 8.95 -14.62 2.71
CA LEU A 50 8.96 -14.18 1.30
C LEU A 50 9.66 -12.82 1.15
N GLY A 51 9.55 -11.94 2.17
CA GLY A 51 10.24 -10.66 2.19
C GLY A 51 11.76 -10.80 2.15
N GLU A 52 12.36 -11.79 2.80
CA GLU A 52 13.78 -12.08 2.74
C GLU A 52 14.22 -12.47 1.32
N MET A 53 13.43 -13.30 0.65
CA MET A 53 13.69 -13.70 -0.74
C MET A 53 13.68 -12.52 -1.71
N PHE A 54 12.90 -11.48 -1.43
CA PHE A 54 12.86 -10.23 -2.21
C PHE A 54 13.83 -9.16 -1.71
N GLY A 55 14.70 -9.48 -0.73
CA GLY A 55 15.69 -8.56 -0.20
C GLY A 55 15.11 -7.39 0.61
N MET A 56 13.92 -7.55 1.17
CA MET A 56 13.32 -6.55 2.07
C MET A 56 14.14 -6.46 3.36
N LYS A 57 14.36 -5.23 3.80
CA LYS A 57 15.17 -4.98 5.00
C LYS A 57 14.31 -4.93 6.26
N LEU A 58 14.81 -5.54 7.32
CA LEU A 58 14.27 -5.43 8.66
C LEU A 58 14.91 -4.26 9.44
N PRO A 59 14.19 -3.61 10.37
CA PRO A 59 12.78 -3.83 10.69
C PRO A 59 11.85 -3.40 9.55
N LEU A 60 10.75 -4.14 9.36
CA LEU A 60 9.82 -3.92 8.26
C LEU A 60 8.42 -3.60 8.80
N ILE A 61 7.82 -2.51 8.34
CA ILE A 61 6.40 -2.21 8.54
C ILE A 61 5.62 -2.89 7.43
N LEU A 62 4.63 -3.71 7.78
CA LEU A 62 3.80 -4.45 6.83
C LEU A 62 2.71 -3.58 6.20
N GLY A 63 1.98 -4.15 5.23
CA GLY A 63 0.87 -3.50 4.54
C GLY A 63 1.26 -2.85 3.22
N LEU A 64 0.52 -3.18 2.16
CA LEU A 64 0.88 -2.82 0.78
C LEU A 64 -0.03 -1.75 0.18
N GLU A 65 -1.18 -1.47 0.79
CA GLU A 65 -2.15 -0.54 0.26
C GLU A 65 -2.85 0.25 1.35
N VAL A 66 -3.12 1.50 1.06
CA VAL A 66 -3.75 2.43 2.00
C VAL A 66 -4.73 3.36 1.31
N ALA A 67 -5.63 3.91 2.12
CA ALA A 67 -6.37 5.12 1.79
C ALA A 67 -6.27 6.11 2.95
N GLY A 68 -6.16 7.40 2.64
CA GLY A 68 -5.97 8.42 3.66
C GLY A 68 -5.95 9.83 3.09
N THR A 69 -5.48 10.76 3.90
CA THR A 69 -5.40 12.17 3.55
C THR A 69 -3.94 12.59 3.40
N VAL A 70 -3.62 13.33 2.37
CA VAL A 70 -2.27 13.87 2.15
C VAL A 70 -1.93 14.84 3.28
N GLU A 71 -0.89 14.53 4.03
CA GLU A 71 -0.35 15.34 5.14
C GLU A 71 0.78 16.26 4.68
N ALA A 72 1.64 15.77 3.78
CA ALA A 72 2.72 16.55 3.20
C ALA A 72 3.02 16.11 1.77
N VAL A 73 3.55 17.04 0.98
CA VAL A 73 3.83 16.88 -0.46
C VAL A 73 5.28 17.21 -0.74
N GLY A 74 5.99 16.31 -1.39
CA GLY A 74 7.38 16.53 -1.83
C GLY A 74 7.49 17.66 -2.88
N LYS A 75 8.61 18.36 -2.87
CA LYS A 75 8.81 19.61 -3.67
C LYS A 75 8.63 19.46 -5.18
N ARG A 76 8.79 18.26 -5.72
CA ARG A 76 8.65 17.97 -7.17
C ARG A 76 7.31 17.35 -7.54
N VAL A 77 6.47 17.04 -6.56
CA VAL A 77 5.15 16.48 -6.81
C VAL A 77 4.25 17.54 -7.44
N LYS A 78 3.52 17.12 -8.46
CA LYS A 78 2.48 17.92 -9.11
C LYS A 78 1.15 17.18 -9.05
N GLY A 79 0.06 17.95 -9.01
CA GLY A 79 -1.30 17.37 -9.08
C GLY A 79 -1.89 16.92 -7.74
N PHE A 80 -1.15 17.01 -6.62
CA PHE A 80 -1.64 16.75 -5.28
C PHE A 80 -1.39 17.93 -4.34
N ALA A 81 -2.25 18.09 -3.34
CA ALA A 81 -2.14 19.09 -2.29
C ALA A 81 -2.40 18.45 -0.92
N VAL A 82 -1.91 19.12 0.14
CA VAL A 82 -2.27 18.76 1.52
C VAL A 82 -3.79 18.83 1.67
N GLY A 83 -4.38 17.81 2.29
CA GLY A 83 -5.81 17.64 2.45
C GLY A 83 -6.50 16.83 1.34
N ASP A 84 -5.83 16.50 0.22
CA ASP A 84 -6.40 15.62 -0.79
C ASP A 84 -6.63 14.22 -0.20
N GLU A 85 -7.81 13.65 -0.44
CA GLU A 85 -8.11 12.25 -0.12
C GLU A 85 -7.58 11.35 -1.23
N VAL A 86 -6.75 10.38 -0.86
CA VAL A 86 -6.02 9.51 -1.80
C VAL A 86 -6.10 8.06 -1.37
N TYR A 87 -5.85 7.16 -2.31
CA TYR A 87 -5.61 5.75 -2.05
C TYR A 87 -4.57 5.23 -3.04
N GLY A 88 -3.90 4.14 -2.71
CA GLY A 88 -2.85 3.62 -3.58
C GLY A 88 -2.20 2.34 -3.10
N TYR A 89 -1.44 1.76 -4.02
CA TYR A 89 -0.57 0.62 -3.78
C TYR A 89 0.84 1.13 -3.48
N LEU A 90 1.33 0.88 -2.27
CA LEU A 90 2.60 1.43 -1.79
C LEU A 90 3.84 0.69 -2.31
N GLY A 91 3.64 -0.42 -3.03
CA GLY A 91 4.74 -1.31 -3.36
C GLY A 91 5.26 -2.11 -2.15
N ALA A 92 6.18 -3.01 -2.41
CA ALA A 92 6.69 -3.95 -1.41
C ALA A 92 7.58 -3.31 -0.32
N TYR A 93 7.90 -2.02 -0.43
CA TYR A 93 8.84 -1.35 0.47
C TYR A 93 8.21 -0.30 1.38
N SER A 94 6.92 -0.07 1.25
CA SER A 94 6.25 1.03 1.94
C SER A 94 5.15 0.47 2.85
N GLY A 95 5.35 0.54 4.16
CA GLY A 95 4.46 -0.05 5.14
C GLY A 95 3.16 0.71 5.34
N GLY A 96 2.04 0.09 5.00
CA GLY A 96 0.70 0.67 5.15
C GLY A 96 0.10 0.51 6.54
N TYR A 97 0.61 -0.42 7.36
CA TYR A 97 0.07 -0.65 8.71
C TYR A 97 0.70 0.30 9.73
N ALA A 98 0.54 1.59 9.49
CA ALA A 98 1.03 2.67 10.33
C ALA A 98 0.07 3.87 10.29
N GLU A 99 0.23 4.81 11.21
CA GLU A 99 -0.56 6.06 11.22
C GLU A 99 -0.24 6.95 10.01
N TYR A 100 0.98 6.83 9.46
CA TYR A 100 1.42 7.55 8.26
C TYR A 100 2.20 6.62 7.34
N ALA A 101 1.97 6.78 6.04
CA ALA A 101 2.69 6.07 4.99
C ALA A 101 3.31 7.07 4.01
N VAL A 102 4.48 6.72 3.46
CA VAL A 102 5.17 7.51 2.45
C VAL A 102 5.44 6.68 1.21
N ALA A 103 5.11 7.20 0.03
CA ALA A 103 5.40 6.56 -1.24
C ALA A 103 5.49 7.60 -2.37
N PRO A 104 6.06 7.24 -3.54
CA PRO A 104 6.01 8.09 -4.72
C PRO A 104 4.58 8.54 -5.05
N ALA A 105 4.43 9.78 -5.48
CA ALA A 105 3.11 10.32 -5.82
C ALA A 105 2.42 9.55 -6.96
N SER A 106 3.21 8.86 -7.81
CA SER A 106 2.71 7.98 -8.87
C SER A 106 1.93 6.77 -8.38
N GLU A 107 2.17 6.36 -7.12
CA GLU A 107 1.48 5.22 -6.50
C GLU A 107 0.08 5.57 -5.98
N PHE A 108 -0.27 6.86 -6.00
CA PHE A 108 -1.53 7.34 -5.47
C PHE A 108 -2.45 7.90 -6.56
N VAL A 109 -3.74 7.72 -6.34
CA VAL A 109 -4.80 8.40 -7.06
C VAL A 109 -5.78 9.05 -6.08
N ARG A 110 -6.52 10.07 -6.54
CA ARG A 110 -7.57 10.69 -5.72
C ARG A 110 -8.68 9.70 -5.45
N LYS A 111 -9.09 9.63 -4.18
CA LYS A 111 -10.21 8.82 -3.76
C LYS A 111 -11.52 9.37 -4.36
N PRO A 112 -12.35 8.53 -5.01
CA PRO A 112 -13.69 8.94 -5.42
C PRO A 112 -14.51 9.39 -4.20
N LYS A 113 -15.26 10.46 -4.35
CA LYS A 113 -16.08 11.01 -3.25
C LYS A 113 -17.19 10.08 -2.78
N GLN A 114 -17.60 9.13 -3.63
CA GLN A 114 -18.72 8.23 -3.40
C GLN A 114 -18.37 7.03 -2.51
N ILE A 115 -17.09 6.77 -2.25
CA ILE A 115 -16.64 5.65 -1.42
C ILE A 115 -15.91 6.15 -0.17
N ASP A 116 -15.99 5.39 0.90
CA ASP A 116 -15.23 5.64 2.12
C ASP A 116 -13.76 5.18 2.01
N PHE A 117 -12.96 5.47 3.02
CA PHE A 117 -11.55 5.08 3.04
C PHE A 117 -11.35 3.58 3.13
N ALA A 118 -12.22 2.85 3.84
CA ALA A 118 -12.12 1.40 3.96
C ALA A 118 -12.33 0.72 2.61
N THR A 119 -13.37 1.12 1.87
CA THR A 119 -13.64 0.67 0.50
C THR A 119 -12.47 1.06 -0.42
N ALA A 120 -11.99 2.30 -0.35
CA ALA A 120 -10.88 2.74 -1.21
C ALA A 120 -9.59 1.96 -0.95
N ALA A 121 -9.25 1.66 0.32
CA ALA A 121 -8.05 0.91 0.67
C ALA A 121 -8.07 -0.54 0.18
N SER A 122 -9.24 -1.15 -0.01
CA SER A 122 -9.37 -2.54 -0.45
C SER A 122 -9.23 -2.74 -1.97
N VAL A 123 -9.15 -1.66 -2.74
CA VAL A 123 -9.18 -1.72 -4.22
C VAL A 123 -7.82 -2.00 -4.86
N PRO A 124 -6.70 -1.35 -4.48
CA PRO A 124 -5.50 -1.31 -5.31
C PRO A 124 -4.91 -2.67 -5.64
N VAL A 125 -4.61 -3.49 -4.64
CA VAL A 125 -3.98 -4.81 -4.86
C VAL A 125 -4.92 -5.74 -5.63
N GLY A 126 -6.19 -5.84 -5.20
CA GLY A 126 -7.16 -6.71 -5.83
C GLY A 126 -7.45 -6.31 -7.28
N ALA A 127 -7.71 -5.03 -7.53
CA ALA A 127 -8.03 -4.52 -8.86
C ALA A 127 -6.82 -4.59 -9.82
N LEU A 128 -5.61 -4.23 -9.36
CA LEU A 128 -4.40 -4.33 -10.17
C LEU A 128 -4.08 -5.78 -10.52
N THR A 129 -4.19 -6.69 -9.55
CA THR A 129 -3.98 -8.12 -9.79
C THR A 129 -4.97 -8.67 -10.83
N ALA A 130 -6.26 -8.35 -10.69
CA ALA A 130 -7.29 -8.77 -11.63
C ALA A 130 -7.04 -8.16 -13.02
N TRP A 131 -6.77 -6.86 -13.10
CA TRP A 131 -6.51 -6.17 -14.36
C TRP A 131 -5.32 -6.76 -15.10
N GLN A 132 -4.18 -6.88 -14.42
CA GLN A 132 -2.96 -7.42 -15.01
C GLN A 132 -3.14 -8.88 -15.43
N GLY A 133 -3.77 -9.69 -14.59
CA GLY A 133 -4.06 -11.09 -14.92
C GLY A 133 -4.97 -11.24 -16.14
N ILE A 134 -6.01 -10.44 -16.24
CA ILE A 134 -7.02 -10.54 -17.28
C ILE A 134 -6.55 -9.91 -18.59
N PHE A 135 -6.05 -8.68 -18.54
CA PHE A 135 -5.79 -7.89 -19.73
C PHE A 135 -4.32 -7.91 -20.17
N ASP A 136 -3.38 -7.69 -19.21
CA ASP A 136 -1.97 -7.57 -19.58
C ASP A 136 -1.35 -8.94 -19.88
N HIS A 137 -1.66 -9.96 -19.09
CA HIS A 137 -1.16 -11.31 -19.26
C HIS A 137 -2.13 -12.23 -20.01
N GLY A 138 -3.40 -12.22 -19.62
CA GLY A 138 -4.44 -13.04 -20.23
C GLY A 138 -4.91 -12.54 -21.60
N GLN A 139 -4.62 -11.27 -21.92
CA GLN A 139 -4.96 -10.63 -23.20
C GLN A 139 -6.43 -10.82 -23.60
N LEU A 140 -7.33 -10.78 -22.59
CA LEU A 140 -8.76 -10.97 -22.82
C LEU A 140 -9.28 -9.96 -23.83
N ALA A 141 -9.89 -10.48 -24.90
CA ALA A 141 -10.49 -9.66 -25.94
C ALA A 141 -12.03 -9.62 -25.80
N ARG A 142 -12.64 -8.71 -26.56
CA ARG A 142 -14.10 -8.59 -26.63
C ARG A 142 -14.73 -9.94 -27.00
N ASP A 143 -15.86 -10.24 -26.37
CA ASP A 143 -16.65 -11.46 -26.59
C ASP A 143 -16.01 -12.77 -26.09
N GLN A 144 -14.86 -12.71 -25.43
CA GLN A 144 -14.27 -13.84 -24.70
C GLN A 144 -14.84 -13.97 -23.28
N ARG A 145 -14.72 -15.16 -22.70
CA ARG A 145 -15.16 -15.47 -21.34
C ARG A 145 -13.98 -15.89 -20.49
N ILE A 146 -13.99 -15.49 -19.23
CA ILE A 146 -13.06 -15.95 -18.20
C ILE A 146 -13.79 -16.89 -17.27
N LEU A 147 -13.13 -18.00 -16.91
CA LEU A 147 -13.49 -18.84 -15.79
C LEU A 147 -12.50 -18.52 -14.65
N GLN A 148 -13.03 -18.22 -13.49
CA GLN A 148 -12.25 -18.03 -12.28
C GLN A 148 -12.66 -19.14 -11.29
N ASP A 149 -11.68 -19.94 -10.85
CA ASP A 149 -11.85 -20.99 -9.83
C ASP A 149 -11.65 -20.41 -8.42
#